data_59bef2428add1a5ab378be0f44ce6614
#
_entry.id   59bef2428add1a5ab378be0f44ce6614
#
_cell.length_a   1.000
_cell.length_b   1.000
_cell.length_c   1.000
_cell.angle_alpha   90.00
_cell.angle_beta   90.00
_cell.angle_gamma   90.00
#
_symmetry.space_group_name_H-M   'P 1'
#
loop_
_entity.id
_entity.type
_entity.pdbx_description
1 polymer ?
#
loop_
_entity_poly.entity_id
_entity_poly.type
_entity_poly.pdbx_seq_one_letter_code
_entity_poly.pdbx_strand_id
1 'polypeptide(L)'
;NRRRDDEKTISYAECHEQSLVGDKTIMMHLMGKEIYSSMSIEHETITTFRGVALHKMVRLITIATAADGYLNFMGNEFGHPEWIDFPSKQNNFSFDFAKRQWSLRDNKNLYFYHLAEFDKDMVKLAKRYRFIGSPKPELLHIHEDNRVIAFKREIIYEERLSYLIFIFNFNPSISFKDYLIDAPKGTYQEVMNSDQIKYGGKDRLVANQEHFTSSKGCLSLYLPTRSALVMVFK
;
A
#
# COMPACT_ATOMS: atom_id res chain seq x y z
N ASN A 1 -7.60 -10.02 17.07
CA ASN A 1 -8.07 -11.37 16.84
C ASN A 1 -6.92 -12.36 17.05
N ARG A 2 -7.10 -13.29 17.99
CA ARG A 2 -6.16 -14.39 18.18
C ARG A 2 -6.51 -15.48 17.16
N ARG A 3 -5.79 -15.47 16.05
CA ARG A 3 -5.82 -16.56 15.08
C ARG A 3 -5.34 -17.85 15.76
N ARG A 4 -6.04 -18.97 15.53
CA ARG A 4 -5.53 -20.31 15.89
C ARG A 4 -4.35 -20.63 14.97
N ASP A 5 -3.43 -21.48 15.44
CA ASP A 5 -2.20 -21.77 14.68
C ASP A 5 -2.44 -22.56 13.40
N ASP A 6 -3.57 -23.26 13.33
CA ASP A 6 -4.03 -24.06 12.17
C ASP A 6 -5.01 -23.31 11.23
N GLU A 7 -5.49 -22.12 11.63
CA GLU A 7 -6.41 -21.33 10.81
C GLU A 7 -5.67 -20.59 9.70
N LYS A 8 -6.10 -20.80 8.46
CA LYS A 8 -5.69 -20.00 7.31
C LYS A 8 -6.62 -18.81 7.12
N THR A 9 -6.03 -17.66 6.81
CA THR A 9 -6.79 -16.42 6.65
C THR A 9 -6.40 -15.70 5.37
N ILE A 10 -7.40 -15.04 4.77
CA ILE A 10 -7.21 -14.14 3.63
C ILE A 10 -7.41 -12.71 4.12
N SER A 11 -6.42 -11.86 3.89
CA SER A 11 -6.48 -10.44 4.25
C SER A 11 -6.92 -9.60 3.06
N TYR A 12 -7.74 -8.58 3.32
CA TYR A 12 -8.13 -7.59 2.32
C TYR A 12 -8.43 -6.25 2.99
N ALA A 13 -8.18 -5.17 2.28
CA ALA A 13 -8.54 -3.84 2.74
C ALA A 13 -10.01 -3.53 2.43
N GLU A 14 -10.47 -3.99 1.28
CA GLU A 14 -11.85 -3.94 0.81
C GLU A 14 -12.08 -5.10 -0.16
N CYS A 15 -13.32 -5.53 -0.29
CA CYS A 15 -13.72 -6.62 -1.18
C CYS A 15 -14.89 -6.18 -2.11
N HIS A 16 -15.63 -7.12 -2.64
CA HIS A 16 -16.82 -6.83 -3.48
C HIS A 16 -17.95 -6.14 -2.69
N GLU A 17 -18.03 -6.34 -1.38
CA GLU A 17 -19.12 -5.78 -0.56
C GLU A 17 -19.21 -4.26 -0.69
N GLN A 18 -18.06 -3.56 -0.57
CA GLN A 18 -18.01 -2.10 -0.69
C GLN A 18 -18.39 -1.61 -2.09
N SER A 19 -18.19 -2.45 -3.10
CA SER A 19 -18.46 -2.11 -4.49
C SER A 19 -19.86 -2.51 -4.99
N LEU A 20 -20.51 -3.49 -4.34
CA LEU A 20 -21.77 -4.08 -4.79
C LEU A 20 -22.99 -3.69 -3.95
N VAL A 21 -22.83 -3.52 -2.66
CA VAL A 21 -23.95 -3.46 -1.69
C VAL A 21 -24.30 -2.00 -1.34
N GLY A 22 -23.85 -1.03 -2.13
CA GLY A 22 -24.16 0.39 -1.91
C GLY A 22 -23.32 1.06 -0.85
N ASP A 23 -22.26 0.42 -0.38
CA ASP A 23 -21.23 1.04 0.47
C ASP A 23 -20.22 1.81 -0.40
N LYS A 24 -19.22 2.37 0.23
CA LYS A 24 -18.19 3.17 -0.43
C LYS A 24 -16.85 2.45 -0.40
N THR A 25 -16.15 2.45 -1.53
CA THR A 25 -14.77 2.00 -1.58
C THR A 25 -13.87 2.87 -0.72
N ILE A 26 -12.70 2.35 -0.33
CA ILE A 26 -11.69 3.12 0.42
C ILE A 26 -11.39 4.43 -0.29
N MET A 27 -11.24 4.42 -1.60
CA MET A 27 -10.94 5.62 -2.37
C MET A 27 -12.05 6.66 -2.28
N MET A 28 -13.32 6.24 -2.31
CA MET A 28 -14.46 7.14 -2.11
C MET A 28 -14.48 7.74 -0.69
N HIS A 29 -14.13 6.98 0.33
CA HIS A 29 -13.99 7.50 1.70
C HIS A 29 -12.85 8.52 1.83
N LEU A 30 -11.73 8.28 1.15
CA LEU A 30 -10.57 9.17 1.21
C LEU A 30 -10.77 10.48 0.45
N MET A 31 -11.48 10.45 -0.68
CA MET A 31 -11.57 11.57 -1.61
C MET A 31 -12.96 12.22 -1.72
N GLY A 32 -14.02 11.50 -1.35
CA GLY A 32 -15.38 11.98 -1.56
C GLY A 32 -15.63 12.31 -3.04
N LYS A 33 -16.29 13.44 -3.31
CA LYS A 33 -16.63 13.86 -4.68
C LYS A 33 -15.41 14.21 -5.56
N GLU A 34 -14.27 14.52 -4.96
CA GLU A 34 -13.05 14.85 -5.70
C GLU A 34 -12.49 13.69 -6.53
N ILE A 35 -12.91 12.46 -6.23
CA ILE A 35 -12.54 11.28 -7.05
C ILE A 35 -13.00 11.42 -8.51
N TYR A 36 -14.07 12.19 -8.77
CA TYR A 36 -14.59 12.41 -10.12
C TYR A 36 -13.96 13.59 -10.85
N SER A 37 -13.42 14.57 -10.13
CA SER A 37 -12.98 15.84 -10.72
C SER A 37 -11.49 16.12 -10.58
N SER A 38 -10.81 15.48 -9.62
CA SER A 38 -9.46 15.90 -9.23
C SER A 38 -8.41 14.78 -9.35
N MET A 39 -8.68 13.77 -10.17
CA MET A 39 -7.74 12.67 -10.40
C MET A 39 -6.72 12.93 -11.53
N SER A 40 -6.73 14.11 -12.15
CA SER A 40 -5.69 14.51 -13.09
C SER A 40 -4.40 14.87 -12.34
N ILE A 41 -3.25 14.42 -12.86
CA ILE A 41 -1.92 14.80 -12.32
C ILE A 41 -1.62 16.31 -12.47
N GLU A 42 -2.26 16.99 -13.43
CA GLU A 42 -2.11 18.43 -13.67
C GLU A 42 -2.88 19.28 -12.65
N HIS A 43 -3.91 18.72 -12.02
CA HIS A 43 -4.82 19.43 -11.11
C HIS A 43 -4.90 18.76 -9.73
N GLU A 44 -3.73 18.45 -9.17
CA GLU A 44 -3.66 17.82 -7.86
C GLU A 44 -4.18 18.75 -6.76
N THR A 45 -5.08 18.24 -5.93
CA THR A 45 -5.51 18.89 -4.70
C THR A 45 -4.86 18.25 -3.47
N ILE A 46 -4.97 18.89 -2.30
CA ILE A 46 -4.54 18.30 -1.03
C ILE A 46 -5.31 16.99 -0.77
N THR A 47 -6.59 16.93 -1.12
CA THR A 47 -7.43 15.73 -0.99
C THR A 47 -6.93 14.61 -1.88
N THR A 48 -6.59 14.92 -3.14
CA THR A 48 -6.05 13.94 -4.09
C THR A 48 -4.72 13.37 -3.58
N PHE A 49 -3.77 14.25 -3.25
CA PHE A 49 -2.47 13.82 -2.72
C PHE A 49 -2.63 12.91 -1.50
N ARG A 50 -3.47 13.34 -0.52
CA ARG A 50 -3.77 12.55 0.68
C ARG A 50 -4.41 11.21 0.34
N GLY A 51 -5.44 11.22 -0.52
CA GLY A 51 -6.19 10.02 -0.89
C GLY A 51 -5.31 8.99 -1.59
N VAL A 52 -4.55 9.41 -2.59
CA VAL A 52 -3.61 8.57 -3.34
C VAL A 52 -2.53 7.98 -2.43
N ALA A 53 -1.93 8.80 -1.54
CA ALA A 53 -0.91 8.34 -0.62
C ALA A 53 -1.45 7.29 0.37
N LEU A 54 -2.59 7.58 1.02
CA LEU A 54 -3.19 6.68 2.01
C LEU A 54 -3.73 5.40 1.38
N HIS A 55 -4.32 5.46 0.19
CA HIS A 55 -4.77 4.25 -0.53
C HIS A 55 -3.63 3.27 -0.74
N LYS A 56 -2.47 3.75 -1.23
CA LYS A 56 -1.26 2.93 -1.39
C LYS A 56 -0.81 2.32 -0.05
N MET A 57 -0.77 3.11 1.01
CA MET A 57 -0.32 2.66 2.33
C MET A 57 -1.26 1.62 2.94
N VAL A 58 -2.58 1.81 2.82
CA VAL A 58 -3.58 0.85 3.30
C VAL A 58 -3.43 -0.49 2.58
N ARG A 59 -3.28 -0.47 1.27
CA ARG A 59 -3.09 -1.71 0.49
C ARG A 59 -1.77 -2.40 0.84
N LEU A 60 -0.68 -1.63 0.95
CA LEU A 60 0.62 -2.20 1.30
C LEU A 60 0.64 -2.80 2.72
N ILE A 61 0.08 -2.12 3.72
CA ILE A 61 0.06 -2.68 5.07
C ILE A 61 -0.82 -3.93 5.14
N THR A 62 -1.92 -3.97 4.40
CA THR A 62 -2.81 -5.14 4.35
C THR A 62 -2.10 -6.37 3.77
N ILE A 63 -1.43 -6.24 2.62
CA ILE A 63 -0.68 -7.36 2.04
C ILE A 63 0.55 -7.72 2.87
N ALA A 64 1.23 -6.73 3.46
CA ALA A 64 2.42 -6.95 4.28
C ALA A 64 2.11 -7.67 5.59
N THR A 65 0.90 -7.52 6.12
CA THR A 65 0.43 -8.23 7.32
C THR A 65 -0.43 -9.45 7.01
N ALA A 66 -0.65 -9.76 5.72
CA ALA A 66 -1.41 -10.92 5.30
C ALA A 66 -0.77 -12.22 5.78
N ALA A 67 -1.62 -13.16 6.22
CA ALA A 67 -1.14 -14.45 6.66
C ALA A 67 -0.95 -15.41 5.48
N ASP A 68 -2.03 -15.94 4.92
CA ASP A 68 -1.96 -17.02 3.93
C ASP A 68 -2.43 -16.58 2.54
N GLY A 69 -3.13 -15.45 2.46
CA GLY A 69 -3.61 -14.92 1.20
C GLY A 69 -3.95 -13.44 1.27
N TYR A 70 -3.99 -12.82 0.12
CA TYR A 70 -4.41 -11.43 -0.09
C TYR A 70 -5.47 -11.41 -1.18
N LEU A 71 -6.61 -10.80 -0.89
CA LEU A 71 -7.69 -10.63 -1.84
C LEU A 71 -7.78 -9.19 -2.29
N ASN A 72 -7.97 -9.00 -3.57
CA ASN A 72 -8.31 -7.73 -4.20
C ASN A 72 -9.52 -7.92 -5.10
N PHE A 73 -10.53 -7.06 -4.97
CA PHE A 73 -11.65 -7.04 -5.90
C PHE A 73 -11.30 -6.13 -7.08
N MET A 74 -11.61 -6.60 -8.29
CA MET A 74 -11.27 -5.92 -9.54
C MET A 74 -11.73 -4.46 -9.57
N GLY A 75 -10.79 -3.57 -9.88
CA GLY A 75 -10.98 -2.12 -9.91
C GLY A 75 -10.56 -1.42 -8.63
N ASN A 76 -10.58 -2.09 -7.48
CA ASN A 76 -10.17 -1.47 -6.22
C ASN A 76 -8.67 -1.19 -6.20
N GLU A 77 -7.85 -1.98 -6.94
CA GLU A 77 -6.40 -1.79 -7.06
C GLU A 77 -6.00 -0.43 -7.64
N PHE A 78 -6.85 0.13 -8.49
CA PHE A 78 -6.60 1.47 -9.05
C PHE A 78 -7.58 2.54 -8.52
N GLY A 79 -8.43 2.19 -7.53
CA GLY A 79 -9.36 3.14 -6.92
C GLY A 79 -10.53 3.53 -7.84
N HIS A 80 -11.10 2.56 -8.57
CA HIS A 80 -12.24 2.80 -9.46
C HIS A 80 -13.37 3.57 -8.75
N PRO A 81 -13.90 4.66 -9.33
CA PRO A 81 -14.78 5.58 -8.64
C PRO A 81 -16.23 5.12 -8.52
N GLU A 82 -16.62 4.07 -9.24
CA GLU A 82 -18.02 3.64 -9.33
C GLU A 82 -18.26 2.32 -8.62
N TRP A 83 -19.46 2.17 -8.06
CA TRP A 83 -19.97 0.89 -7.60
C TRP A 83 -20.26 -0.04 -8.79
N ILE A 84 -20.53 -1.30 -8.53
CA ILE A 84 -21.07 -2.24 -9.51
C ILE A 84 -22.57 -2.40 -9.26
N ASP A 85 -23.37 -2.14 -10.31
CA ASP A 85 -24.79 -2.43 -10.35
C ASP A 85 -25.03 -3.48 -11.44
N PHE A 86 -25.34 -4.70 -11.00
CA PHE A 86 -25.61 -5.79 -11.94
C PHE A 86 -26.95 -5.61 -12.63
N PRO A 87 -27.09 -6.08 -13.89
CA PRO A 87 -28.33 -6.03 -14.62
C PRO A 87 -29.49 -6.64 -13.82
N SER A 88 -30.52 -5.85 -13.60
CA SER A 88 -31.71 -6.21 -12.83
C SER A 88 -32.96 -5.50 -13.38
N LYS A 89 -34.12 -5.89 -12.89
CA LYS A 89 -35.37 -5.19 -13.28
C LYS A 89 -35.36 -3.71 -12.88
N GLN A 90 -34.67 -3.35 -11.77
CA GLN A 90 -34.62 -1.99 -11.26
C GLN A 90 -33.82 -1.05 -12.19
N ASN A 91 -32.83 -1.55 -12.91
CA ASN A 91 -32.01 -0.76 -13.83
C ASN A 91 -32.23 -1.12 -15.31
N ASN A 92 -33.41 -1.69 -15.63
CA ASN A 92 -33.79 -2.13 -17.00
C ASN A 92 -32.74 -3.07 -17.63
N PHE A 93 -32.14 -3.94 -16.81
CA PHE A 93 -31.08 -4.85 -17.23
C PHE A 93 -29.86 -4.15 -17.84
N SER A 94 -29.55 -2.92 -17.44
CA SER A 94 -28.39 -2.17 -17.92
C SER A 94 -27.07 -2.81 -17.46
N PHE A 95 -26.10 -2.80 -18.37
CA PHE A 95 -24.70 -3.19 -18.09
C PHE A 95 -23.78 -1.99 -17.82
N ASP A 96 -24.28 -0.77 -17.80
CA ASP A 96 -23.45 0.42 -17.73
C ASP A 96 -22.56 0.45 -16.48
N PHE A 97 -23.11 0.10 -15.32
CA PHE A 97 -22.40 0.03 -14.05
C PHE A 97 -21.94 -1.38 -13.67
N ALA A 98 -22.15 -2.38 -14.53
CA ALA A 98 -21.62 -3.73 -14.33
C ALA A 98 -20.18 -3.89 -14.80
N LYS A 99 -19.60 -2.85 -15.41
CA LYS A 99 -18.27 -2.86 -16.01
C LYS A 99 -17.34 -1.93 -15.27
N ARG A 100 -16.08 -2.32 -15.17
CA ARG A 100 -15.01 -1.41 -14.76
C ARG A 100 -14.55 -0.56 -15.93
N GLN A 101 -14.28 0.72 -15.67
CA GLN A 101 -13.77 1.66 -16.66
C GLN A 101 -12.24 1.54 -16.75
N TRP A 102 -11.77 0.51 -17.45
CA TRP A 102 -10.34 0.24 -17.59
C TRP A 102 -9.58 1.38 -18.27
N SER A 103 -10.26 2.22 -19.06
CA SER A 103 -9.69 3.43 -19.66
C SER A 103 -9.15 4.43 -18.61
N LEU A 104 -9.73 4.47 -17.41
CA LEU A 104 -9.21 5.28 -16.30
C LEU A 104 -7.84 4.76 -15.83
N ARG A 105 -7.76 3.44 -15.68
CA ARG A 105 -6.53 2.74 -15.30
C ARG A 105 -5.43 2.89 -16.35
N ASP A 106 -5.78 2.96 -17.63
CA ASP A 106 -4.80 3.01 -18.73
C ASP A 106 -4.36 4.44 -19.07
N ASN A 107 -5.05 5.46 -18.56
CA ASN A 107 -4.73 6.86 -18.79
C ASN A 107 -3.61 7.34 -17.84
N LYS A 108 -2.41 7.53 -18.39
CA LYS A 108 -1.20 7.96 -17.66
C LYS A 108 -1.30 9.36 -17.03
N ASN A 109 -2.25 10.17 -17.47
CA ASN A 109 -2.49 11.50 -16.92
C ASN A 109 -3.40 11.51 -15.71
N LEU A 110 -3.85 10.32 -15.25
CA LEU A 110 -4.73 10.17 -14.11
C LEU A 110 -4.06 9.37 -12.99
N TYR A 111 -4.34 9.72 -11.75
CA TYR A 111 -3.84 9.00 -10.57
C TYR A 111 -4.30 7.55 -10.50
N PHE A 112 -5.39 7.18 -11.17
CA PHE A 112 -5.82 5.78 -11.31
C PHE A 112 -4.73 4.90 -11.94
N TYR A 113 -4.04 5.39 -12.97
CA TYR A 113 -2.89 4.70 -13.57
C TYR A 113 -1.76 4.48 -12.55
N HIS A 114 -1.42 5.51 -11.80
CA HIS A 114 -0.33 5.47 -10.83
C HIS A 114 -0.63 4.53 -9.64
N LEU A 115 -1.90 4.47 -9.21
CA LEU A 115 -2.35 3.50 -8.21
C LEU A 115 -2.24 2.07 -8.73
N ALA A 116 -2.64 1.82 -9.99
CA ALA A 116 -2.50 0.51 -10.62
C ALA A 116 -1.03 0.07 -10.74
N GLU A 117 -0.11 0.97 -11.09
CA GLU A 117 1.32 0.65 -11.16
C GLU A 117 1.90 0.35 -9.76
N PHE A 118 1.43 1.05 -8.72
CA PHE A 118 1.81 0.72 -7.35
C PHE A 118 1.34 -0.69 -6.94
N ASP A 119 0.08 -1.01 -7.19
CA ASP A 119 -0.49 -2.33 -6.85
C ASP A 119 0.21 -3.46 -7.60
N LYS A 120 0.45 -3.27 -8.89
CA LYS A 120 1.20 -4.21 -9.72
C LYS A 120 2.60 -4.51 -9.16
N ASP A 121 3.34 -3.47 -8.74
CA ASP A 121 4.68 -3.65 -8.19
C ASP A 121 4.63 -4.19 -6.76
N MET A 122 3.62 -3.85 -5.97
CA MET A 122 3.35 -4.43 -4.65
C MET A 122 3.10 -5.97 -4.75
N VAL A 123 2.31 -6.40 -5.72
CA VAL A 123 2.06 -7.84 -5.97
C VAL A 123 3.33 -8.53 -6.47
N LYS A 124 4.14 -7.89 -7.32
CA LYS A 124 5.44 -8.42 -7.73
C LYS A 124 6.41 -8.56 -6.56
N LEU A 125 6.42 -7.58 -5.65
CA LEU A 125 7.20 -7.65 -4.41
C LEU A 125 6.81 -8.90 -3.60
N ALA A 126 5.50 -9.11 -3.41
CA ALA A 126 5.00 -10.27 -2.68
C ALA A 126 5.40 -11.60 -3.35
N LYS A 127 5.34 -11.67 -4.68
CA LYS A 127 5.78 -12.84 -5.45
C LYS A 127 7.30 -13.07 -5.36
N ARG A 128 8.08 -12.01 -5.47
CA ARG A 128 9.55 -12.08 -5.45
C ARG A 128 10.06 -12.58 -4.11
N TYR A 129 9.54 -12.04 -3.02
CA TYR A 129 10.01 -12.32 -1.67
C TYR A 129 9.19 -13.38 -0.93
N ARG A 130 8.08 -13.84 -1.50
CA ARG A 130 7.22 -14.92 -0.99
C ARG A 130 6.85 -14.76 0.49
N PHE A 131 6.63 -13.51 0.93
CA PHE A 131 6.34 -13.24 2.34
C PHE A 131 4.88 -13.57 2.74
N ILE A 132 3.95 -13.76 1.80
CA ILE A 132 2.63 -14.30 2.08
C ILE A 132 2.79 -15.78 2.41
N GLY A 133 2.23 -16.21 3.54
CA GLY A 133 2.44 -17.56 4.07
C GLY A 133 3.72 -17.73 4.91
N SER A 134 4.57 -16.68 5.00
CA SER A 134 5.72 -16.67 5.91
C SER A 134 5.27 -16.47 7.38
N PRO A 135 6.16 -16.63 8.38
CA PRO A 135 5.83 -16.35 9.78
C PRO A 135 5.17 -15.00 9.99
N LYS A 136 4.40 -14.87 11.08
CA LYS A 136 3.69 -13.63 11.45
C LYS A 136 4.65 -12.42 11.44
N PRO A 137 4.17 -11.23 11.06
CA PRO A 137 4.98 -10.03 11.17
C PRO A 137 5.40 -9.77 12.61
N GLU A 138 6.65 -9.41 12.79
CA GLU A 138 7.21 -9.03 14.09
C GLU A 138 7.35 -7.51 14.17
N LEU A 139 6.73 -6.91 15.19
CA LEU A 139 6.79 -5.47 15.42
C LEU A 139 8.22 -5.07 15.81
N LEU A 140 8.77 -4.08 15.11
CA LEU A 140 10.06 -3.47 15.41
C LEU A 140 9.90 -2.12 16.11
N HIS A 141 8.92 -1.33 15.68
CA HIS A 141 8.72 0.03 16.17
C HIS A 141 7.27 0.44 16.05
N ILE A 142 6.76 1.11 17.07
CA ILE A 142 5.48 1.82 17.04
C ILE A 142 5.59 3.09 17.87
N HIS A 143 5.15 4.21 17.31
CA HIS A 143 5.06 5.49 18.00
C HIS A 143 3.75 6.17 17.64
N GLU A 144 2.81 6.19 18.57
CA GLU A 144 1.44 6.64 18.30
C GLU A 144 1.37 8.13 17.97
N ASP A 145 2.05 9.00 18.71
CA ASP A 145 2.04 10.46 18.46
C ASP A 145 2.67 10.79 17.10
N ASN A 146 3.76 10.11 16.74
CA ASN A 146 4.41 10.26 15.44
C ASN A 146 3.63 9.56 14.32
N ARG A 147 2.74 8.63 14.67
CA ARG A 147 2.00 7.77 13.70
C ARG A 147 2.94 6.98 12.79
N VAL A 148 4.02 6.49 13.36
CA VAL A 148 5.01 5.67 12.66
C VAL A 148 4.91 4.24 13.18
N ILE A 149 4.89 3.29 12.25
CA ILE A 149 4.96 1.85 12.55
C ILE A 149 5.98 1.19 11.63
N ALA A 150 6.76 0.28 12.21
CA ALA A 150 7.65 -0.60 11.45
C ALA A 150 7.58 -2.02 11.97
N PHE A 151 7.60 -2.99 11.06
CA PHE A 151 7.63 -4.41 11.38
C PHE A 151 8.45 -5.17 10.34
N LYS A 152 8.96 -6.32 10.73
CA LYS A 152 9.69 -7.21 9.81
C LYS A 152 8.87 -8.46 9.47
N ARG A 153 9.17 -9.02 8.31
CA ARG A 153 8.72 -10.35 7.86
C ARG A 153 9.94 -11.19 7.57
N GLU A 154 9.98 -12.40 8.12
CA GLU A 154 10.97 -13.38 7.71
C GLU A 154 10.70 -13.87 6.29
N ILE A 155 11.76 -13.99 5.51
CA ILE A 155 11.73 -14.50 4.15
C ILE A 155 12.92 -15.42 3.89
N ILE A 156 12.81 -16.26 2.89
CA ILE A 156 13.98 -16.91 2.30
C ILE A 156 14.34 -16.14 1.02
N TYR A 157 15.50 -15.53 1.04
CA TYR A 157 16.02 -14.77 -0.09
C TYR A 157 17.44 -15.25 -0.41
N GLU A 158 17.68 -15.61 -1.71
CA GLU A 158 18.95 -16.19 -2.15
C GLU A 158 19.40 -17.38 -1.29
N GLU A 159 18.43 -18.29 -0.99
CA GLU A 159 18.62 -19.50 -0.18
C GLU A 159 19.06 -19.25 1.28
N ARG A 160 18.91 -18.03 1.77
CA ARG A 160 19.24 -17.64 3.14
C ARG A 160 18.04 -17.06 3.86
N LEU A 161 18.02 -17.21 5.18
CA LEU A 161 17.11 -16.48 6.03
C LEU A 161 17.41 -14.99 5.93
N SER A 162 16.44 -14.20 5.57
CA SER A 162 16.51 -12.77 5.44
C SER A 162 15.22 -12.11 5.96
N TYR A 163 15.13 -10.79 5.85
CA TYR A 163 13.99 -10.03 6.36
C TYR A 163 13.58 -8.96 5.36
N LEU A 164 12.26 -8.76 5.24
CA LEU A 164 11.70 -7.52 4.72
C LEU A 164 11.29 -6.65 5.91
N ILE A 165 11.70 -5.40 5.92
CA ILE A 165 11.20 -4.40 6.85
C ILE A 165 10.22 -3.50 6.11
N PHE A 166 9.03 -3.38 6.67
CA PHE A 166 7.97 -2.48 6.22
C PHE A 166 7.88 -1.32 7.20
N ILE A 167 7.96 -0.10 6.69
CA ILE A 167 7.97 1.13 7.49
C ILE A 167 6.90 2.06 6.94
N PHE A 168 6.06 2.59 7.82
CA PHE A 168 4.96 3.49 7.45
C PHE A 168 5.01 4.75 8.31
N ASN A 169 4.99 5.91 7.67
CA ASN A 169 4.73 7.18 8.29
C ASN A 169 3.33 7.66 7.93
N PHE A 170 2.35 7.43 8.81
CA PHE A 170 0.97 7.90 8.65
C PHE A 170 0.78 9.35 9.11
N ASN A 171 1.83 10.05 9.55
CA ASN A 171 1.70 11.42 10.00
C ASN A 171 1.17 12.32 8.87
N PRO A 172 0.14 13.14 9.13
CA PRO A 172 -0.47 13.98 8.10
C PRO A 172 0.39 15.17 7.68
N SER A 173 1.34 15.61 8.51
CA SER A 173 2.03 16.89 8.34
C SER A 173 3.53 16.84 8.58
N ILE A 174 4.04 15.82 9.30
CA ILE A 174 5.44 15.79 9.71
C ILE A 174 6.21 14.75 8.88
N SER A 175 7.25 15.20 8.21
CA SER A 175 8.33 14.37 7.68
C SER A 175 9.44 14.33 8.71
N PHE A 176 9.91 13.15 9.05
CA PHE A 176 10.94 12.96 10.06
C PHE A 176 12.32 12.80 9.39
N LYS A 177 13.29 13.55 9.88
CA LYS A 177 14.71 13.37 9.54
C LYS A 177 15.38 12.53 10.62
N ASP A 178 16.32 11.71 10.20
CA ASP A 178 17.13 10.87 11.11
C ASP A 178 16.29 10.05 12.11
N TYR A 179 15.14 9.56 11.63
CA TYR A 179 14.23 8.78 12.46
C TYR A 179 14.81 7.40 12.74
N LEU A 180 14.93 7.07 14.02
CA LEU A 180 15.56 5.83 14.45
C LEU A 180 14.54 4.69 14.53
N ILE A 181 14.84 3.57 13.88
CA ILE A 181 14.05 2.34 13.94
C ILE A 181 14.97 1.19 14.28
N ASP A 182 14.63 0.43 15.31
CA ASP A 182 15.36 -0.77 15.68
C ASP A 182 15.24 -1.83 14.57
N ALA A 183 16.37 -2.42 14.21
CA ALA A 183 16.44 -3.42 13.16
C ALA A 183 17.61 -4.39 13.41
N PRO A 184 17.55 -5.65 12.95
CA PRO A 184 18.69 -6.55 12.95
C PRO A 184 19.92 -5.89 12.32
N LYS A 185 21.10 -6.10 12.92
CA LYS A 185 22.34 -5.48 12.45
C LYS A 185 22.70 -5.94 11.05
N GLY A 186 22.97 -4.99 10.15
CA GLY A 186 23.43 -5.27 8.80
C GLY A 186 23.09 -4.18 7.79
N THR A 187 23.07 -4.58 6.54
CA THR A 187 22.79 -3.72 5.38
C THR A 187 21.39 -4.00 4.84
N TYR A 188 20.70 -2.94 4.50
CA TYR A 188 19.36 -2.98 3.95
C TYR A 188 19.28 -2.24 2.62
N GLN A 189 18.62 -2.84 1.64
CA GLN A 189 18.37 -2.24 0.34
C GLN A 189 16.91 -1.82 0.25
N GLU A 190 16.64 -0.57 -0.09
CA GLU A 190 15.28 -0.17 -0.46
C GLU A 190 14.84 -0.94 -1.70
N VAL A 191 13.67 -1.56 -1.64
CA VAL A 191 13.08 -2.33 -2.75
C VAL A 191 11.74 -1.80 -3.20
N MET A 192 11.10 -0.96 -2.39
CA MET A 192 9.87 -0.24 -2.75
C MET A 192 9.71 0.98 -1.86
N ASN A 193 9.30 2.10 -2.45
CA ASN A 193 8.80 3.23 -1.68
C ASN A 193 7.56 3.83 -2.37
N SER A 194 6.56 4.16 -1.58
CA SER A 194 5.27 4.64 -2.07
C SER A 194 5.29 6.07 -2.60
N ASP A 195 6.39 6.79 -2.38
CA ASP A 195 6.53 8.22 -2.73
C ASP A 195 7.17 8.45 -4.12
N GLN A 196 7.49 7.39 -4.86
CA GLN A 196 8.03 7.50 -6.21
C GLN A 196 7.01 8.13 -7.17
N ILE A 197 7.49 8.97 -8.10
CA ILE A 197 6.66 9.62 -9.13
C ILE A 197 5.85 8.63 -9.94
N LYS A 198 6.42 7.46 -10.27
CA LYS A 198 5.69 6.40 -11.00
C LYS A 198 4.41 5.92 -10.31
N TYR A 199 4.30 6.16 -9.00
CA TYR A 199 3.12 5.86 -8.18
C TYR A 199 2.32 7.12 -7.79
N GLY A 200 2.55 8.23 -8.46
CA GLY A 200 1.93 9.52 -8.12
C GLY A 200 2.41 10.10 -6.79
N GLY A 201 3.64 9.80 -6.40
CA GLY A 201 4.32 10.40 -5.26
C GLY A 201 5.10 11.66 -5.60
N LYS A 202 5.91 12.14 -4.65
CA LYS A 202 6.69 13.39 -4.76
C LYS A 202 8.20 13.15 -4.90
N ASP A 203 8.62 11.90 -4.97
CA ASP A 203 10.02 11.49 -5.13
C ASP A 203 10.97 12.10 -4.09
N ARG A 204 10.49 12.22 -2.83
CA ARG A 204 11.26 12.81 -1.72
C ARG A 204 12.34 11.89 -1.18
N LEU A 205 12.42 10.66 -1.66
CA LEU A 205 13.38 9.63 -1.29
C LEU A 205 14.22 9.23 -2.50
N VAL A 206 15.50 8.99 -2.27
CA VAL A 206 16.38 8.43 -3.31
C VAL A 206 16.03 6.95 -3.48
N ALA A 207 15.63 6.59 -4.70
CA ALA A 207 15.26 5.21 -5.01
C ALA A 207 16.45 4.26 -4.93
N ASN A 208 16.20 3.01 -4.49
CA ASN A 208 17.21 1.96 -4.39
C ASN A 208 18.40 2.30 -3.46
N GLN A 209 18.18 3.13 -2.45
CA GLN A 209 19.21 3.49 -1.49
C GLN A 209 19.57 2.31 -0.59
N GLU A 210 20.87 2.16 -0.28
CA GLU A 210 21.36 1.27 0.78
C GLU A 210 21.39 2.01 2.12
N HIS A 211 21.00 1.29 3.16
CA HIS A 211 21.02 1.77 4.54
C HIS A 211 21.77 0.79 5.42
N PHE A 212 22.47 1.32 6.40
CA PHE A 212 23.27 0.54 7.33
C PHE A 212 22.75 0.78 8.74
N THR A 213 22.65 -0.28 9.53
CA THR A 213 22.37 -0.11 10.95
C THR A 213 23.57 0.44 11.68
N SER A 214 23.32 1.24 12.70
CA SER A 214 24.33 1.65 13.67
C SER A 214 24.88 0.45 14.46
N SER A 215 25.96 0.65 15.21
CA SER A 215 26.51 -0.36 16.13
C SER A 215 25.47 -0.82 17.18
N LYS A 216 24.46 0.01 17.47
CA LYS A 216 23.36 -0.29 18.39
C LYS A 216 22.21 -1.06 17.74
N GLY A 217 22.26 -1.31 16.42
CA GLY A 217 21.17 -2.00 15.71
C GLY A 217 19.98 -1.09 15.37
N CYS A 218 20.23 0.18 15.02
CA CYS A 218 19.19 1.11 14.59
C CYS A 218 19.47 1.60 13.18
N LEU A 219 18.43 1.67 12.35
CA LEU A 219 18.41 2.40 11.08
C LEU A 219 18.07 3.86 11.36
N SER A 220 18.78 4.79 10.73
CA SER A 220 18.44 6.22 10.71
C SER A 220 17.88 6.58 9.33
N LEU A 221 16.63 7.01 9.29
CA LEU A 221 15.87 7.15 8.03
C LEU A 221 15.22 8.52 7.92
N TYR A 222 15.13 9.01 6.68
CA TYR A 222 14.17 10.05 6.35
C TYR A 222 12.82 9.41 6.03
N LEU A 223 11.78 9.82 6.75
CA LEU A 223 10.42 9.30 6.59
C LEU A 223 9.49 10.45 6.16
N PRO A 224 9.23 10.62 4.86
CA PRO A 224 8.28 11.62 4.38
C PRO A 224 6.88 11.40 4.94
N THR A 225 6.09 12.47 5.07
CA THR A 225 4.67 12.37 5.44
C THR A 225 3.93 11.43 4.51
N ARG A 226 3.02 10.61 5.05
CA ARG A 226 2.13 9.72 4.27
C ARG A 226 2.91 8.92 3.23
N SER A 227 3.96 8.26 3.69
CA SER A 227 4.77 7.39 2.85
C SER A 227 5.06 6.05 3.52
N ALA A 228 5.38 5.08 2.69
CA ALA A 228 5.81 3.76 3.13
C ALA A 228 7.06 3.33 2.38
N LEU A 229 7.96 2.67 3.10
CA LEU A 229 9.19 2.07 2.60
C LEU A 229 9.18 0.57 2.84
N VAL A 230 9.76 -0.16 1.90
CA VAL A 230 10.09 -1.58 2.08
C VAL A 230 11.56 -1.78 1.80
N MET A 231 12.25 -2.42 2.73
CA MET A 231 13.66 -2.72 2.61
C MET A 231 13.92 -4.21 2.81
N VAL A 232 14.87 -4.76 2.04
CA VAL A 232 15.33 -6.14 2.20
C VAL A 232 16.69 -6.14 2.90
N PHE A 233 16.84 -7.04 3.86
CA PHE A 233 18.16 -7.33 4.49
C PHE A 233 19.04 -8.10 3.51
N LYS A 234 20.31 -7.65 3.34
CA LYS A 234 21.32 -8.27 2.47
C LYS A 234 22.24 -9.23 3.21
#